data_ebd4ea2963e61a2e9a2b1f282f6efcde
#
_entry.id   ebd4ea2963e61a2e9a2b1f282f6efcde
#
_cell.length_a   1.000
_cell.length_b   1.000
_cell.length_c   1.000
_cell.angle_alpha   90.00
_cell.angle_beta   90.00
_cell.angle_gamma   90.00
#
_symmetry.space_group_name_H-M   'P 1'
#
loop_
_entity.id
_entity.type
_entity.pdbx_description
1 polymer ?
#
loop_
_entity_poly.entity_id
_entity_poly.type
_entity_poly.pdbx_seq_one_letter_code
_entity_poly.pdbx_strand_id
1 'polypeptide(L)'
;MPHNQPATLSTSQSVRLWPVLSILVLVVTALVGTGCQSDAAQSAGTSAAKSTTTTTASQTDAAGTVWLCRPGLAQNPCDGDMSTTTVTASGQRTVQADPVGGEKTYNCFYLYPTASNESTVNSDLTVQSTETADATAQAARFSRYCNVWAPMYKQVTVSGLGQANTTDPGAYTVAYDSVLADWTDFISNYDKGLPIVFIGHSQGSIMLIKLIQSQIDNTPALRKLVVVSIIAGGNVVVPTGQTVGGTFRNIPLCSATQRSGCVIAYSSFPSQPPADANFGIPGQGISLNTGQTATTGVQVACVNPAALGGGTADLETYWPVETPLPIPSMAPPAPAVTTPWLYYPRQYTATCESRDGASWLQVVPVGATGDTRPVVNEIAGPTWGYHFQDINLTLGDLVADVHHAESAFKG
;
A
#
# COMPACT_ATOMS: atom_id res chain seq x y z
N MET A 1 -38.44 31.41 48.62
CA MET A 1 -39.50 30.44 48.26
C MET A 1 -40.10 30.89 46.93
N PRO A 2 -40.17 30.11 45.86
CA PRO A 2 -40.61 28.72 45.79
C PRO A 2 -39.60 27.77 45.08
N HIS A 3 -39.83 26.47 45.31
CA HIS A 3 -39.18 25.32 44.76
C HIS A 3 -39.37 25.18 43.24
N ASN A 4 -38.32 24.74 42.52
CA ASN A 4 -38.45 24.09 41.22
C ASN A 4 -37.74 22.71 41.23
N GLN A 5 -38.55 21.66 41.01
CA GLN A 5 -38.09 20.29 40.79
C GLN A 5 -37.61 20.10 39.34
N PRO A 6 -36.64 19.21 39.05
CA PRO A 6 -36.25 18.88 37.71
C PRO A 6 -37.18 17.80 37.11
N ALA A 7 -37.50 17.99 35.85
CA ALA A 7 -38.26 17.05 35.03
C ALA A 7 -37.37 15.90 34.52
N THR A 8 -37.83 14.67 34.75
CA THR A 8 -37.26 13.44 34.19
C THR A 8 -37.75 13.25 32.75
N LEU A 9 -36.85 13.23 31.80
CA LEU A 9 -37.14 12.79 30.42
C LEU A 9 -36.62 11.35 30.25
N SER A 10 -37.58 10.42 30.11
CA SER A 10 -37.39 9.05 29.70
C SER A 10 -37.36 9.00 28.16
N THR A 11 -36.26 8.59 27.55
CA THR A 11 -36.19 8.24 26.14
C THR A 11 -35.89 6.75 25.99
N SER A 12 -36.93 5.99 25.65
CA SER A 12 -36.81 4.59 25.20
C SER A 12 -36.21 4.55 23.79
N GLN A 13 -35.00 4.03 23.63
CA GLN A 13 -34.47 3.70 22.32
C GLN A 13 -34.83 2.24 21.98
N SER A 14 -35.63 2.07 20.93
CA SER A 14 -35.95 0.80 20.35
C SER A 14 -34.78 0.29 19.47
N VAL A 15 -34.16 -0.80 19.91
CA VAL A 15 -33.16 -1.55 19.13
C VAL A 15 -33.88 -2.31 18.02
N ARG A 16 -33.62 -1.96 16.77
CA ARG A 16 -34.06 -2.74 15.59
C ARG A 16 -33.03 -3.83 15.30
N LEU A 17 -33.42 -5.08 15.53
CA LEU A 17 -32.72 -6.28 15.09
C LEU A 17 -32.97 -6.50 13.60
N TRP A 18 -31.90 -6.62 12.83
CA TRP A 18 -31.95 -7.05 11.44
C TRP A 18 -31.85 -8.59 11.37
N PRO A 19 -32.57 -9.24 10.46
CA PRO A 19 -32.53 -10.69 10.35
C PRO A 19 -31.29 -11.19 9.61
N VAL A 20 -30.66 -12.20 10.17
CA VAL A 20 -29.58 -12.99 9.58
C VAL A 20 -30.14 -13.84 8.45
N LEU A 21 -29.66 -13.64 7.24
CA LEU A 21 -30.01 -14.44 6.07
C LEU A 21 -29.08 -15.64 6.00
N SER A 22 -29.63 -16.85 6.26
CA SER A 22 -28.91 -18.13 6.14
C SER A 22 -28.77 -18.51 4.68
N ILE A 23 -27.52 -18.67 4.20
CA ILE A 23 -27.22 -19.20 2.86
C ILE A 23 -27.04 -20.69 2.95
N LEU A 24 -27.84 -21.40 2.18
CA LEU A 24 -27.87 -22.85 2.01
C LEU A 24 -26.69 -23.30 1.14
N VAL A 25 -25.83 -24.17 1.66
CA VAL A 25 -24.73 -24.80 0.89
C VAL A 25 -25.28 -26.01 0.13
N LEU A 26 -25.20 -25.97 -1.20
CA LEU A 26 -25.51 -27.10 -2.08
C LEU A 26 -24.22 -27.89 -2.35
N VAL A 27 -24.19 -29.14 -1.85
CA VAL A 27 -23.11 -30.09 -2.16
C VAL A 27 -23.44 -30.77 -3.48
N VAL A 28 -22.57 -30.62 -4.47
CA VAL A 28 -22.60 -31.37 -5.74
C VAL A 28 -21.56 -32.51 -5.65
N THR A 29 -22.02 -33.74 -5.62
CA THR A 29 -21.20 -34.95 -5.74
C THR A 29 -20.92 -35.23 -7.21
N ALA A 30 -19.63 -35.29 -7.61
CA ALA A 30 -19.21 -35.73 -8.94
C ALA A 30 -18.79 -37.20 -8.90
N LEU A 31 -19.38 -37.97 -9.84
CA LEU A 31 -19.14 -39.40 -10.08
C LEU A 31 -17.78 -39.61 -10.77
N VAL A 32 -17.09 -40.64 -10.28
CA VAL A 32 -15.85 -41.17 -10.86
C VAL A 32 -16.19 -42.06 -12.07
N GLY A 33 -15.62 -41.73 -13.22
CA GLY A 33 -15.64 -42.53 -14.42
C GLY A 33 -14.25 -43.15 -14.69
N THR A 34 -14.17 -44.49 -14.59
CA THR A 34 -13.00 -45.29 -15.00
C THR A 34 -13.03 -45.54 -16.50
N GLY A 35 -11.95 -45.20 -17.22
CA GLY A 35 -11.77 -45.54 -18.63
C GLY A 35 -10.36 -46.08 -18.88
N CYS A 36 -10.33 -47.24 -19.56
CA CYS A 36 -9.19 -48.11 -19.79
C CYS A 36 -8.10 -47.60 -20.71
N GLN A 37 -6.88 -48.12 -20.45
CA GLN A 37 -5.67 -48.01 -21.24
C GLN A 37 -5.78 -48.55 -22.67
N SER A 38 -4.96 -47.97 -23.56
CA SER A 38 -4.35 -48.71 -24.71
C SER A 38 -2.94 -48.17 -24.95
N ASP A 39 -1.96 -49.06 -24.85
CA ASP A 39 -0.56 -48.89 -25.13
C ASP A 39 -0.30 -48.68 -26.61
N ALA A 40 0.55 -47.70 -26.96
CA ALA A 40 1.27 -47.70 -28.20
C ALA A 40 2.68 -47.15 -27.97
N ALA A 41 3.63 -48.03 -27.99
CA ALA A 41 5.05 -47.72 -27.93
C ALA A 41 5.52 -47.12 -29.25
N GLN A 42 6.17 -45.94 -29.20
CA GLN A 42 6.99 -45.44 -30.30
C GLN A 42 8.27 -44.80 -29.73
N SER A 43 9.39 -45.44 -30.03
CA SER A 43 10.74 -44.98 -29.73
C SER A 43 11.11 -43.75 -30.58
N ALA A 44 11.60 -42.70 -29.95
CA ALA A 44 12.28 -41.63 -30.63
C ALA A 44 13.34 -40.97 -29.73
N GLY A 45 14.47 -40.80 -30.28
CA GLY A 45 15.73 -40.22 -29.89
C GLY A 45 15.83 -39.31 -28.69
N THR A 46 16.76 -39.64 -27.80
CA THR A 46 17.23 -38.85 -26.69
C THR A 46 17.97 -37.61 -27.18
N SER A 47 17.31 -36.47 -27.20
CA SER A 47 17.95 -35.16 -27.09
C SER A 47 17.89 -34.76 -25.61
N ALA A 48 19.01 -34.76 -24.93
CA ALA A 48 19.10 -34.32 -23.53
C ALA A 48 18.91 -32.81 -23.44
N ALA A 49 17.66 -32.38 -23.33
CA ALA A 49 17.32 -31.05 -22.90
C ALA A 49 17.76 -30.92 -21.43
N LYS A 50 18.71 -30.03 -21.18
CA LYS A 50 19.17 -29.65 -19.84
C LYS A 50 17.97 -29.03 -19.10
N SER A 51 17.26 -29.87 -18.36
CA SER A 51 16.14 -29.43 -17.49
C SER A 51 16.74 -28.57 -16.38
N THR A 52 16.69 -27.26 -16.53
CA THR A 52 16.89 -26.33 -15.44
C THR A 52 15.70 -26.50 -14.52
N THR A 53 15.85 -27.29 -13.47
CA THR A 53 14.87 -27.40 -12.40
C THR A 53 14.81 -26.04 -11.70
N THR A 54 13.86 -25.19 -12.09
CA THR A 54 13.56 -23.96 -11.35
C THR A 54 12.98 -24.37 -10.01
N THR A 55 13.79 -24.33 -8.97
CA THR A 55 13.31 -24.60 -7.61
C THR A 55 12.35 -23.49 -7.21
N THR A 56 11.06 -23.82 -7.09
CA THR A 56 10.04 -22.89 -6.58
C THR A 56 10.35 -22.52 -5.14
N ALA A 57 10.35 -21.21 -4.81
CA ALA A 57 10.55 -20.74 -3.46
C ALA A 57 9.37 -21.16 -2.56
N SER A 58 9.65 -21.48 -1.30
CA SER A 58 8.61 -21.73 -0.29
C SER A 58 8.03 -20.39 0.19
N GLN A 59 6.74 -20.37 0.51
CA GLN A 59 6.09 -19.20 1.12
C GLN A 59 6.67 -18.91 2.51
N THR A 60 6.87 -19.94 3.34
CA THR A 60 7.62 -19.82 4.60
C THR A 60 9.05 -20.26 4.36
N ASP A 61 10.01 -19.45 4.75
CA ASP A 61 11.42 -19.76 4.60
C ASP A 61 12.03 -20.49 5.82
N ALA A 62 13.35 -20.66 5.80
CA ALA A 62 14.06 -21.39 6.85
C ALA A 62 14.15 -20.61 8.18
N ALA A 63 14.03 -19.29 8.14
CA ALA A 63 13.98 -18.43 9.33
C ALA A 63 12.59 -18.35 9.95
N GLY A 64 11.57 -18.83 9.23
CA GLY A 64 10.17 -18.79 9.65
C GLY A 64 9.42 -17.56 9.14
N THR A 65 10.07 -16.69 8.35
CA THR A 65 9.39 -15.56 7.70
C THR A 65 8.40 -16.08 6.67
N VAL A 66 7.17 -15.63 6.76
CA VAL A 66 6.12 -15.91 5.77
C VAL A 66 6.10 -14.77 4.75
N TRP A 67 6.36 -15.09 3.50
CA TRP A 67 6.44 -14.10 2.42
C TRP A 67 5.13 -14.04 1.64
N LEU A 68 4.42 -12.93 1.71
CA LEU A 68 3.30 -12.62 0.81
C LEU A 68 3.81 -12.47 -0.63
N CYS A 69 4.92 -11.74 -0.81
CA CYS A 69 5.63 -11.62 -2.08
C CYS A 69 7.13 -11.85 -1.88
N ARG A 70 7.74 -12.64 -2.75
CA ARG A 70 9.18 -12.72 -2.95
C ARG A 70 9.51 -13.33 -4.30
N PRO A 71 10.71 -13.09 -4.86
CA PRO A 71 11.14 -13.73 -6.10
C PRO A 71 11.07 -15.26 -6.01
N GLY A 72 10.51 -15.87 -7.05
CA GLY A 72 10.44 -17.33 -7.20
C GLY A 72 9.26 -18.01 -6.52
N LEU A 73 8.33 -17.30 -5.87
CA LEU A 73 7.06 -17.89 -5.42
C LEU A 73 6.23 -18.32 -6.63
N ALA A 74 5.59 -19.50 -6.55
CA ALA A 74 4.72 -20.01 -7.62
C ALA A 74 3.46 -19.15 -7.82
N GLN A 75 2.93 -18.64 -6.71
CA GLN A 75 1.79 -17.73 -6.68
C GLN A 75 2.24 -16.44 -5.99
N ASN A 76 2.85 -15.55 -6.78
CA ASN A 76 3.36 -14.28 -6.30
C ASN A 76 2.41 -13.15 -6.70
N PRO A 77 1.61 -12.57 -5.78
CA PRO A 77 0.67 -11.51 -6.11
C PRO A 77 1.36 -10.22 -6.59
N CYS A 78 2.66 -10.08 -6.32
CA CYS A 78 3.44 -8.94 -6.76
C CYS A 78 4.13 -9.16 -8.13
N ASP A 79 3.96 -10.29 -8.78
CA ASP A 79 4.65 -10.61 -10.05
C ASP A 79 3.66 -11.26 -11.02
N GLY A 80 2.74 -10.48 -11.55
CA GLY A 80 1.70 -10.90 -12.47
C GLY A 80 1.71 -10.10 -13.77
N ASP A 81 0.72 -10.38 -14.64
CA ASP A 81 0.50 -9.64 -15.88
C ASP A 81 0.21 -8.15 -15.59
N MET A 82 0.99 -7.25 -16.17
CA MET A 82 0.84 -5.79 -16.06
C MET A 82 0.20 -5.18 -17.29
N SER A 83 -0.36 -6.00 -18.21
CA SER A 83 -1.10 -5.48 -19.37
C SER A 83 -2.23 -4.56 -18.89
N THR A 84 -2.44 -3.48 -19.62
CA THR A 84 -3.24 -2.36 -19.14
C THR A 84 -4.19 -1.87 -20.23
N THR A 85 -5.45 -1.65 -19.87
CA THR A 85 -6.37 -0.89 -20.73
C THR A 85 -6.35 0.58 -20.31
N THR A 86 -5.86 1.44 -21.18
CA THR A 86 -6.00 2.89 -21.06
C THR A 86 -7.41 3.30 -21.45
N VAL A 87 -8.08 4.11 -20.62
CA VAL A 87 -9.39 4.68 -20.91
C VAL A 87 -9.29 6.21 -20.84
N THR A 88 -9.49 6.87 -21.98
CA THR A 88 -9.45 8.35 -22.05
C THR A 88 -10.75 8.98 -21.54
N ALA A 89 -10.77 10.29 -21.35
CA ALA A 89 -11.96 11.05 -20.98
C ALA A 89 -13.13 10.85 -21.97
N SER A 90 -12.84 10.67 -23.26
CA SER A 90 -13.85 10.38 -24.29
C SER A 90 -14.35 8.92 -24.29
N GLY A 91 -13.86 8.07 -23.37
CA GLY A 91 -14.19 6.65 -23.30
C GLY A 91 -13.45 5.77 -24.32
N GLN A 92 -12.52 6.31 -25.10
CA GLN A 92 -11.69 5.53 -26.01
C GLN A 92 -10.78 4.60 -25.18
N ARG A 93 -10.67 3.35 -25.65
CA ARG A 93 -9.88 2.30 -25.00
C ARG A 93 -8.73 1.86 -25.88
N THR A 94 -7.55 1.69 -25.27
CA THR A 94 -6.34 1.18 -25.92
C THR A 94 -5.68 0.18 -25.00
N VAL A 95 -5.36 -1.01 -25.50
CA VAL A 95 -4.65 -2.05 -24.75
C VAL A 95 -3.15 -1.86 -24.94
N GLN A 96 -2.43 -1.84 -23.83
CA GLN A 96 -0.98 -1.91 -23.78
C GLN A 96 -0.60 -3.30 -23.25
N ALA A 97 0.24 -4.01 -24.00
CA ALA A 97 0.78 -5.30 -23.55
C ALA A 97 1.65 -5.09 -22.31
N ASP A 98 1.81 -6.16 -21.54
CA ASP A 98 2.77 -6.18 -20.45
C ASP A 98 4.19 -5.92 -21.00
N PRO A 99 4.87 -4.87 -20.59
CA PRO A 99 6.23 -4.65 -21.05
C PRO A 99 7.14 -5.72 -20.45
N VAL A 100 7.96 -6.31 -21.29
CA VAL A 100 8.96 -7.30 -20.89
C VAL A 100 9.87 -6.66 -19.84
N GLY A 101 9.94 -7.25 -18.64
CA GLY A 101 10.79 -6.78 -17.55
C GLY A 101 12.28 -6.92 -17.92
N GLY A 102 13.07 -5.94 -17.49
CA GLY A 102 14.54 -6.01 -17.54
C GLY A 102 15.14 -6.76 -16.34
N GLU A 103 16.48 -6.78 -16.26
CA GLU A 103 17.18 -7.23 -15.05
C GLU A 103 16.81 -6.30 -13.88
N LYS A 104 16.44 -6.89 -12.73
CA LYS A 104 16.06 -6.16 -11.53
C LYS A 104 17.30 -5.93 -10.67
N THR A 105 17.75 -4.69 -10.61
CA THR A 105 19.02 -4.28 -9.97
C THR A 105 18.85 -3.79 -8.55
N TYR A 106 17.60 -3.73 -8.02
CA TYR A 106 17.29 -3.33 -6.67
C TYR A 106 16.09 -4.09 -6.09
N ASN A 107 15.90 -3.99 -4.79
CA ASN A 107 14.82 -4.61 -4.05
C ASN A 107 13.76 -3.56 -3.68
N CYS A 108 12.49 -3.97 -3.68
CA CYS A 108 11.37 -3.22 -3.10
C CYS A 108 10.88 -3.96 -1.85
N PHE A 109 10.98 -3.34 -0.69
CA PHE A 109 10.46 -3.87 0.56
C PHE A 109 9.11 -3.22 0.85
N TYR A 110 8.04 -4.01 0.73
CA TYR A 110 6.66 -3.52 0.82
C TYR A 110 5.97 -3.99 2.10
N LEU A 111 5.35 -3.04 2.81
CA LEU A 111 4.45 -3.30 3.94
C LEU A 111 3.04 -2.80 3.62
N TYR A 112 2.11 -3.74 3.59
CA TYR A 112 0.70 -3.51 3.25
C TYR A 112 -0.07 -2.83 4.40
N PRO A 113 -1.24 -2.22 4.12
CA PRO A 113 -2.09 -1.57 5.12
C PRO A 113 -2.79 -2.59 6.04
N THR A 114 -3.64 -2.11 6.95
CA THR A 114 -4.58 -2.97 7.69
C THR A 114 -5.51 -3.67 6.71
N ALA A 115 -5.34 -4.98 6.56
CA ALA A 115 -6.04 -5.82 5.59
C ALA A 115 -6.78 -7.00 6.24
N SER A 116 -6.25 -7.57 7.32
CA SER A 116 -6.80 -8.78 7.95
C SER A 116 -8.20 -8.55 8.53
N ASN A 117 -9.10 -9.46 8.18
CA ASN A 117 -10.47 -9.54 8.72
C ASN A 117 -10.59 -10.52 9.89
N GLU A 118 -9.48 -10.97 10.47
CA GLU A 118 -9.50 -11.81 11.66
C GLU A 118 -10.16 -11.11 12.85
N SER A 119 -10.74 -11.90 13.77
CA SER A 119 -11.43 -11.36 14.95
C SER A 119 -10.49 -11.01 16.11
N THR A 120 -9.22 -11.38 16.01
CA THR A 120 -8.16 -11.08 16.98
C THR A 120 -7.68 -9.64 16.83
N VAL A 121 -7.02 -9.10 17.87
CA VAL A 121 -6.47 -7.72 17.80
C VAL A 121 -5.31 -7.67 16.81
N ASN A 122 -4.39 -8.63 16.87
CA ASN A 122 -3.35 -8.83 15.86
C ASN A 122 -3.66 -10.08 15.04
N SER A 123 -3.36 -10.02 13.75
CA SER A 123 -3.46 -11.17 12.84
C SER A 123 -2.42 -12.24 13.17
N ASP A 124 -2.68 -13.45 12.71
CA ASP A 124 -1.64 -14.44 12.54
C ASP A 124 -0.84 -14.17 11.22
N LEU A 125 -0.04 -15.12 10.78
CA LEU A 125 0.75 -14.99 9.55
C LEU A 125 0.16 -15.80 8.38
N THR A 126 -1.11 -16.19 8.46
CA THR A 126 -1.81 -16.87 7.38
C THR A 126 -2.15 -15.88 6.28
N VAL A 127 -1.68 -16.12 5.07
CA VAL A 127 -1.98 -15.27 3.91
C VAL A 127 -3.46 -15.41 3.56
N GLN A 128 -4.18 -14.28 3.55
CA GLN A 128 -5.58 -14.19 3.16
C GLN A 128 -5.74 -13.48 1.82
N SER A 129 -6.94 -13.52 1.26
CA SER A 129 -7.25 -12.85 0.00
C SER A 129 -7.14 -11.32 0.09
N THR A 130 -7.31 -10.74 1.27
CA THR A 130 -7.24 -9.30 1.50
C THR A 130 -5.81 -8.76 1.42
N GLU A 131 -4.84 -9.44 2.04
CA GLU A 131 -3.42 -9.08 1.91
C GLU A 131 -2.93 -9.29 0.48
N THR A 132 -3.37 -10.39 -0.16
CA THR A 132 -3.07 -10.68 -1.58
C THR A 132 -3.60 -9.56 -2.47
N ALA A 133 -4.81 -9.08 -2.20
CA ALA A 133 -5.44 -8.00 -2.95
C ALA A 133 -4.67 -6.68 -2.81
N ASP A 134 -4.28 -6.31 -1.59
CA ASP A 134 -3.49 -5.11 -1.35
C ASP A 134 -2.10 -5.18 -2.00
N ALA A 135 -1.42 -6.33 -1.90
CA ALA A 135 -0.14 -6.53 -2.55
C ALA A 135 -0.24 -6.39 -4.08
N THR A 136 -1.27 -6.98 -4.68
CA THR A 136 -1.55 -6.81 -6.10
C THR A 136 -1.81 -5.34 -6.43
N ALA A 137 -2.71 -4.68 -5.72
CA ALA A 137 -3.16 -3.33 -6.04
C ALA A 137 -2.08 -2.26 -5.84
N GLN A 138 -1.21 -2.43 -4.85
CA GLN A 138 -0.28 -1.39 -4.40
C GLN A 138 1.17 -1.68 -4.75
N ALA A 139 1.60 -2.95 -4.82
CA ALA A 139 3.01 -3.30 -4.98
C ALA A 139 3.35 -3.95 -6.33
N ALA A 140 2.40 -4.65 -6.98
CA ALA A 140 2.71 -5.45 -8.14
C ALA A 140 3.36 -4.66 -9.29
N ARG A 141 2.91 -3.43 -9.56
CA ARG A 141 3.46 -2.64 -10.67
C ARG A 141 4.92 -2.20 -10.48
N PHE A 142 5.42 -2.19 -9.25
CA PHE A 142 6.83 -1.95 -8.98
C PHE A 142 7.73 -3.13 -9.40
N SER A 143 7.17 -4.34 -9.51
CA SER A 143 7.91 -5.52 -9.95
C SER A 143 8.51 -5.40 -11.34
N ARG A 144 8.09 -4.41 -12.13
CA ARG A 144 8.71 -4.08 -13.42
C ARG A 144 10.16 -3.62 -13.28
N TYR A 145 10.52 -3.06 -12.12
CA TYR A 145 11.82 -2.45 -11.89
C TYR A 145 12.58 -3.10 -10.73
N CYS A 146 11.90 -3.67 -9.74
CA CYS A 146 12.54 -4.24 -8.56
C CYS A 146 12.08 -5.67 -8.24
N ASN A 147 12.87 -6.38 -7.43
CA ASN A 147 12.44 -7.59 -6.76
C ASN A 147 11.54 -7.20 -5.59
N VAL A 148 10.25 -7.51 -5.66
CA VAL A 148 9.32 -7.16 -4.58
C VAL A 148 9.38 -8.21 -3.47
N TRP A 149 9.62 -7.73 -2.26
CA TRP A 149 9.66 -8.49 -1.01
C TRP A 149 8.59 -7.92 -0.07
N ALA A 150 7.62 -8.72 0.28
CA ALA A 150 6.55 -8.35 1.19
C ALA A 150 6.38 -9.45 2.23
N PRO A 151 6.85 -9.26 3.47
CA PRO A 151 6.59 -10.22 4.53
C PRO A 151 5.14 -10.10 5.01
N MET A 152 4.59 -11.22 5.49
CA MET A 152 3.42 -11.20 6.37
C MET A 152 3.86 -10.72 7.74
N TYR A 153 3.12 -9.80 8.34
CA TYR A 153 3.41 -9.33 9.68
C TYR A 153 2.14 -9.36 10.55
N LYS A 154 2.30 -9.46 11.86
CA LYS A 154 1.20 -9.51 12.84
C LYS A 154 0.50 -8.16 12.93
N GLN A 155 -0.10 -7.71 11.82
CA GLN A 155 -0.80 -6.43 11.73
C GLN A 155 -1.92 -6.32 12.78
N VAL A 156 -2.25 -5.10 13.17
CA VAL A 156 -3.52 -4.83 13.85
C VAL A 156 -4.63 -5.05 12.81
N THR A 157 -5.59 -5.91 13.14
CA THR A 157 -6.68 -6.29 12.24
C THR A 157 -7.73 -5.19 12.11
N VAL A 158 -8.61 -5.27 11.10
CA VAL A 158 -9.76 -4.36 10.97
C VAL A 158 -10.61 -4.39 12.24
N SER A 159 -10.87 -5.58 12.79
CA SER A 159 -11.62 -5.76 14.04
C SER A 159 -10.87 -5.22 15.26
N GLY A 160 -9.54 -5.27 15.24
CA GLY A 160 -8.66 -4.84 16.33
C GLY A 160 -8.42 -3.32 16.41
N LEU A 161 -8.65 -2.55 15.34
CA LEU A 161 -8.33 -1.11 15.28
C LEU A 161 -8.90 -0.32 16.46
N GLY A 162 -10.15 -0.57 16.83
CA GLY A 162 -10.79 0.12 17.95
C GLY A 162 -10.09 -0.14 19.28
N GLN A 163 -9.66 -1.38 19.55
CA GLN A 163 -8.97 -1.77 20.77
C GLN A 163 -7.53 -1.26 20.77
N ALA A 164 -6.79 -1.42 19.68
CA ALA A 164 -5.41 -0.97 19.53
C ALA A 164 -5.28 0.54 19.73
N ASN A 165 -6.27 1.32 19.32
CA ASN A 165 -6.26 2.77 19.47
C ASN A 165 -6.70 3.26 20.85
N THR A 166 -7.30 2.41 21.68
CA THR A 166 -7.89 2.84 22.96
C THR A 166 -7.39 2.06 24.18
N THR A 167 -7.48 0.74 24.15
CA THR A 167 -7.26 -0.13 25.32
C THR A 167 -6.04 -1.04 25.22
N ASP A 168 -5.54 -1.28 24.00
CA ASP A 168 -4.36 -2.12 23.75
C ASP A 168 -3.37 -1.46 22.76
N PRO A 169 -2.72 -0.37 23.14
CA PRO A 169 -1.71 0.28 22.30
C PRO A 169 -0.48 -0.62 22.08
N GLY A 170 -0.30 -1.68 22.85
CA GLY A 170 0.74 -2.70 22.67
C GLY A 170 0.58 -3.51 21.39
N ALA A 171 -0.62 -3.57 20.81
CA ALA A 171 -0.88 -4.27 19.57
C ALA A 171 -0.03 -3.76 18.38
N TYR A 172 0.21 -2.46 18.30
CA TYR A 172 1.13 -1.91 17.29
C TYR A 172 2.60 -2.26 17.53
N THR A 173 2.99 -2.47 18.79
CA THR A 173 4.34 -2.98 19.13
C THR A 173 4.50 -4.42 18.66
N VAL A 174 3.49 -5.27 18.86
CA VAL A 174 3.47 -6.65 18.33
C VAL A 174 3.64 -6.66 16.82
N ALA A 175 2.91 -5.79 16.11
CA ALA A 175 3.03 -5.63 14.67
C ALA A 175 4.44 -5.20 14.24
N TYR A 176 5.02 -4.21 14.94
CA TYR A 176 6.36 -3.72 14.65
C TYR A 176 7.45 -4.76 14.93
N ASP A 177 7.36 -5.50 16.03
CA ASP A 177 8.34 -6.54 16.38
C ASP A 177 8.34 -7.66 15.33
N SER A 178 7.17 -7.99 14.76
CA SER A 178 7.07 -8.91 13.62
C SER A 178 7.81 -8.34 12.39
N VAL A 179 7.52 -7.09 12.01
CA VAL A 179 8.21 -6.42 10.89
C VAL A 179 9.72 -6.34 11.10
N LEU A 180 10.17 -6.09 12.33
CA LEU A 180 11.61 -6.01 12.64
C LEU A 180 12.30 -7.38 12.48
N ALA A 181 11.63 -8.46 12.86
CA ALA A 181 12.15 -9.81 12.66
C ALA A 181 12.27 -10.13 11.15
N ASP A 182 11.23 -9.83 10.38
CA ASP A 182 11.18 -10.05 8.94
C ASP A 182 12.21 -9.19 8.18
N TRP A 183 12.40 -7.94 8.60
CA TRP A 183 13.44 -7.06 8.07
C TRP A 183 14.85 -7.61 8.37
N THR A 184 15.06 -8.13 9.59
CA THR A 184 16.36 -8.71 9.98
C THR A 184 16.69 -9.94 9.14
N ASP A 185 15.69 -10.78 8.87
CA ASP A 185 15.82 -11.92 7.97
C ASP A 185 16.13 -11.47 6.53
N PHE A 186 15.35 -10.51 6.02
CA PHE A 186 15.54 -9.96 4.67
C PHE A 186 16.97 -9.45 4.45
N ILE A 187 17.45 -8.58 5.32
CA ILE A 187 18.80 -8.00 5.21
C ILE A 187 19.89 -9.06 5.33
N SER A 188 19.70 -10.06 6.20
CA SER A 188 20.71 -11.08 6.45
C SER A 188 20.81 -12.12 5.34
N ASN A 189 19.67 -12.48 4.73
CA ASN A 189 19.60 -13.65 3.86
C ASN A 189 19.25 -13.35 2.40
N TYR A 190 18.61 -12.21 2.10
CA TYR A 190 18.03 -11.96 0.78
C TYR A 190 18.51 -10.69 0.07
N ASP A 191 18.77 -9.60 0.79
CA ASP A 191 19.10 -8.30 0.19
C ASP A 191 20.36 -8.33 -0.66
N LYS A 192 21.40 -9.04 -0.20
CA LYS A 192 22.71 -9.18 -0.88
C LYS A 192 23.40 -7.84 -1.18
N GLY A 193 23.07 -6.80 -0.43
CA GLY A 193 23.63 -5.45 -0.57
C GLY A 193 23.08 -4.68 -1.78
N LEU A 194 21.94 -5.10 -2.34
CA LEU A 194 21.27 -4.34 -3.40
C LEU A 194 20.63 -3.07 -2.82
N PRO A 195 20.48 -2.01 -3.64
CA PRO A 195 19.70 -0.84 -3.26
C PRO A 195 18.26 -1.19 -2.95
N ILE A 196 17.62 -0.43 -2.03
CA ILE A 196 16.30 -0.75 -1.51
C ILE A 196 15.33 0.42 -1.70
N VAL A 197 14.17 0.12 -2.26
CA VAL A 197 12.99 0.97 -2.26
C VAL A 197 12.06 0.49 -1.14
N PHE A 198 11.66 1.38 -0.24
CA PHE A 198 10.64 1.10 0.77
C PHE A 198 9.27 1.57 0.28
N ILE A 199 8.26 0.74 0.43
CA ILE A 199 6.89 1.06 0.02
C ILE A 199 5.97 0.72 1.18
N GLY A 200 5.23 1.70 1.67
CA GLY A 200 4.24 1.50 2.73
C GLY A 200 2.97 2.26 2.48
N HIS A 201 1.88 1.69 2.98
CA HIS A 201 0.58 2.35 3.02
C HIS A 201 -0.07 2.18 4.39
N SER A 202 -0.68 3.23 4.93
CA SER A 202 -1.45 3.18 6.17
C SER A 202 -0.65 2.57 7.33
N GLN A 203 -1.10 1.48 7.94
CA GLN A 203 -0.36 0.77 8.99
C GLN A 203 1.03 0.35 8.52
N GLY A 204 1.18 -0.11 7.27
CA GLY A 204 2.49 -0.42 6.68
C GLY A 204 3.42 0.80 6.64
N SER A 205 2.89 2.00 6.36
CA SER A 205 3.65 3.25 6.46
C SER A 205 4.11 3.54 7.88
N ILE A 206 3.26 3.32 8.88
CA ILE A 206 3.61 3.52 10.30
C ILE A 206 4.73 2.56 10.71
N MET A 207 4.65 1.29 10.28
CA MET A 207 5.70 0.30 10.52
C MET A 207 7.02 0.70 9.85
N LEU A 208 6.98 1.17 8.59
CA LEU A 208 8.15 1.63 7.86
C LEU A 208 8.76 2.89 8.49
N ILE A 209 7.96 3.86 8.92
CA ILE A 209 8.46 5.03 9.64
C ILE A 209 9.30 4.58 10.83
N LYS A 210 8.77 3.67 11.65
CA LYS A 210 9.48 3.16 12.83
C LYS A 210 10.73 2.36 12.45
N LEU A 211 10.65 1.52 11.44
CA LEU A 211 11.77 0.71 10.94
C LEU A 211 12.90 1.60 10.42
N ILE A 212 12.60 2.54 9.53
CA ILE A 212 13.58 3.45 8.95
C ILE A 212 14.23 4.28 10.05
N GLN A 213 13.43 4.84 10.97
CA GLN A 213 13.92 5.66 12.08
C GLN A 213 14.86 4.89 13.01
N SER A 214 14.51 3.65 13.35
CA SER A 214 15.25 2.88 14.36
C SER A 214 16.43 2.08 13.81
N GLN A 215 16.35 1.62 12.55
CA GLN A 215 17.37 0.73 11.98
C GLN A 215 18.23 1.40 10.90
N ILE A 216 17.67 2.34 10.13
CA ILE A 216 18.26 2.79 8.86
C ILE A 216 18.80 4.21 8.95
N ASP A 217 18.00 5.17 9.41
CA ASP A 217 18.29 6.61 9.34
C ASP A 217 19.63 6.98 10.02
N ASN A 218 19.96 6.36 11.16
CA ASN A 218 21.19 6.60 11.89
C ASN A 218 22.31 5.59 11.57
N THR A 219 22.07 4.66 10.64
CA THR A 219 23.05 3.62 10.24
C THR A 219 23.58 3.94 8.83
N PRO A 220 24.76 4.59 8.69
CA PRO A 220 25.24 5.07 7.38
C PRO A 220 25.31 3.98 6.31
N ALA A 221 25.66 2.75 6.69
CA ALA A 221 25.76 1.61 5.76
C ALA A 221 24.39 1.25 5.18
N LEU A 222 23.33 1.19 5.99
CA LEU A 222 21.97 0.89 5.54
C LEU A 222 21.35 2.10 4.82
N ARG A 223 21.58 3.32 5.33
CA ARG A 223 21.08 4.53 4.70
C ARG A 223 21.56 4.70 3.26
N LYS A 224 22.78 4.27 2.96
CA LYS A 224 23.33 4.27 1.60
C LYS A 224 22.60 3.34 0.63
N LEU A 225 21.88 2.34 1.13
CA LEU A 225 21.09 1.43 0.29
C LEU A 225 19.72 2.02 -0.08
N VAL A 226 19.27 3.09 0.59
CA VAL A 226 17.95 3.67 0.35
C VAL A 226 17.91 4.37 -1.00
N VAL A 227 17.12 3.83 -1.94
CA VAL A 227 16.81 4.49 -3.21
C VAL A 227 15.73 5.54 -2.98
N VAL A 228 14.56 5.12 -2.53
CA VAL A 228 13.46 6.01 -2.15
C VAL A 228 12.58 5.30 -1.12
N SER A 229 11.99 6.07 -0.20
CA SER A 229 11.01 5.55 0.75
C SER A 229 9.64 6.19 0.47
N ILE A 230 8.68 5.39 0.04
CA ILE A 230 7.29 5.80 -0.23
C ILE A 230 6.48 5.53 1.04
N ILE A 231 5.96 6.59 1.64
CA ILE A 231 5.19 6.59 2.89
C ILE A 231 3.83 7.24 2.61
N ALA A 232 2.92 6.48 2.02
CA ALA A 232 1.57 6.96 1.73
C ALA A 232 0.65 6.74 2.94
N GLY A 233 -0.15 7.74 3.30
CA GLY A 233 -1.06 7.66 4.44
C GLY A 233 -0.35 7.43 5.77
N GLY A 234 0.85 8.01 5.94
CA GLY A 234 1.63 8.01 7.17
C GLY A 234 2.18 9.41 7.47
N ASN A 235 2.09 9.85 8.73
CA ASN A 235 2.51 11.19 9.13
C ASN A 235 4.02 11.27 9.34
N VAL A 236 4.78 11.49 8.27
CA VAL A 236 6.19 11.91 8.36
C VAL A 236 6.21 13.40 8.73
N VAL A 237 6.87 13.76 9.82
CA VAL A 237 6.91 15.13 10.33
C VAL A 237 8.29 15.74 10.11
N VAL A 238 8.33 16.98 9.67
CA VAL A 238 9.55 17.79 9.52
C VAL A 238 9.38 19.15 10.22
N PRO A 239 10.46 19.80 10.65
CA PRO A 239 10.36 21.19 11.10
C PRO A 239 9.77 22.08 9.98
N THR A 240 8.94 23.04 10.34
CA THR A 240 8.26 23.91 9.37
C THR A 240 9.28 24.57 8.41
N GLY A 241 9.05 24.39 7.11
CA GLY A 241 9.93 24.91 6.05
C GLY A 241 11.24 24.14 5.84
N GLN A 242 11.41 23.00 6.52
CA GLN A 242 12.57 22.11 6.33
C GLN A 242 12.15 20.83 5.60
N THR A 243 13.14 20.12 5.06
CA THR A 243 12.93 18.82 4.39
C THR A 243 13.48 17.65 5.19
N VAL A 244 14.15 17.90 6.32
CA VAL A 244 14.80 16.90 7.16
C VAL A 244 14.88 17.39 8.61
N GLY A 245 15.15 16.49 9.55
CA GLY A 245 15.38 16.84 10.96
C GLY A 245 14.17 16.66 11.87
N GLY A 246 13.10 16.03 11.38
CA GLY A 246 11.93 15.66 12.16
C GLY A 246 11.87 14.15 12.42
N THR A 247 10.91 13.45 11.82
CA THR A 247 10.79 12.00 11.90
C THR A 247 12.10 11.30 11.52
N PHE A 248 12.73 11.73 10.44
CA PHE A 248 14.07 11.28 10.05
C PHE A 248 15.08 12.39 10.24
N ARG A 249 16.24 12.04 10.81
CA ARG A 249 17.31 13.01 11.10
C ARG A 249 18.21 13.27 9.91
N ASN A 250 18.37 12.25 9.04
CA ASN A 250 19.37 12.24 7.99
C ASN A 250 18.76 12.05 6.59
N ILE A 251 17.61 11.36 6.47
CA ILE A 251 16.94 11.11 5.19
C ILE A 251 15.97 12.27 4.92
N PRO A 252 16.22 13.08 3.87
CA PRO A 252 15.39 14.22 3.52
C PRO A 252 14.13 13.80 2.75
N LEU A 253 13.17 14.73 2.65
CA LEU A 253 12.08 14.61 1.68
C LEU A 253 12.61 14.71 0.25
N CYS A 254 11.99 13.99 -0.69
CA CYS A 254 12.30 14.09 -2.09
C CYS A 254 11.94 15.47 -2.65
N SER A 255 12.67 15.89 -3.68
CA SER A 255 12.48 17.17 -4.37
C SER A 255 12.97 17.07 -5.83
N ALA A 256 12.83 18.14 -6.61
CA ALA A 256 13.33 18.18 -7.98
C ALA A 256 14.83 17.83 -8.10
N THR A 257 15.63 18.17 -7.08
CA THR A 257 17.08 17.97 -7.04
C THR A 257 17.53 16.81 -6.17
N GLN A 258 16.65 16.27 -5.33
CA GLN A 258 16.89 15.11 -4.45
C GLN A 258 15.91 14.02 -4.81
N ARG A 259 16.26 13.18 -5.79
CA ARG A 259 15.38 12.13 -6.31
C ARG A 259 15.72 10.71 -5.80
N SER A 260 16.84 10.56 -5.09
CA SER A 260 17.25 9.32 -4.45
C SER A 260 17.79 9.57 -3.05
N GLY A 261 17.79 8.55 -2.17
CA GLY A 261 18.14 8.70 -0.75
C GLY A 261 17.15 9.60 -0.01
N CYS A 262 15.87 9.59 -0.37
CA CYS A 262 14.87 10.52 0.12
C CYS A 262 13.51 9.86 0.37
N VAL A 263 12.56 10.62 0.91
CA VAL A 263 11.21 10.17 1.28
C VAL A 263 10.16 10.89 0.44
N ILE A 264 9.27 10.14 -0.18
CA ILE A 264 7.98 10.60 -0.73
C ILE A 264 6.92 10.27 0.32
N ALA A 265 6.36 11.30 0.96
CA ALA A 265 5.31 11.14 1.97
C ALA A 265 4.15 12.07 1.67
N TYR A 266 2.93 11.57 1.78
CA TYR A 266 1.69 12.32 1.58
C TYR A 266 0.49 11.55 2.14
N SER A 267 -0.63 12.27 2.29
CA SER A 267 -1.97 11.72 2.49
C SER A 267 -2.93 12.51 1.60
N SER A 268 -3.81 11.82 0.88
CA SER A 268 -4.64 12.43 -0.16
C SER A 268 -6.01 12.84 0.37
N PHE A 269 -6.42 14.06 0.03
CA PHE A 269 -7.73 14.60 0.36
C PHE A 269 -8.30 15.41 -0.82
N PRO A 270 -9.63 15.47 -0.99
CA PRO A 270 -10.24 16.32 -2.02
C PRO A 270 -10.16 17.81 -1.69
N SER A 271 -10.07 18.16 -0.41
CA SER A 271 -9.99 19.51 0.13
C SER A 271 -9.25 19.50 1.46
N GLN A 272 -9.15 20.66 2.13
CA GLN A 272 -8.52 20.74 3.46
C GLN A 272 -9.12 19.71 4.42
N PRO A 273 -8.29 18.85 5.04
CA PRO A 273 -8.77 17.89 6.03
C PRO A 273 -9.36 18.60 7.26
N PRO A 274 -10.42 18.04 7.88
CA PRO A 274 -10.95 18.57 9.13
C PRO A 274 -9.93 18.47 10.27
N ALA A 275 -10.09 19.25 11.32
CA ALA A 275 -9.11 19.36 12.42
C ALA A 275 -8.90 18.05 13.20
N ASP A 276 -9.84 17.12 13.11
CA ASP A 276 -9.79 15.78 13.70
C ASP A 276 -9.42 14.68 12.68
N ALA A 277 -8.87 15.07 11.51
CA ALA A 277 -8.42 14.11 10.52
C ALA A 277 -7.28 13.24 11.06
N ASN A 278 -7.27 11.95 10.67
CA ASN A 278 -6.26 11.01 11.10
C ASN A 278 -4.88 11.26 10.44
N PHE A 279 -4.87 11.93 9.30
CA PHE A 279 -3.69 12.15 8.46
C PHE A 279 -3.51 13.63 8.12
N GLY A 280 -2.26 14.01 7.84
CA GLY A 280 -1.93 15.37 7.42
C GLY A 280 -1.82 16.39 8.55
N ILE A 281 -2.03 16.02 9.82
CA ILE A 281 -1.99 16.92 10.97
C ILE A 281 -0.96 16.42 11.99
N PRO A 282 0.00 17.25 12.45
CA PRO A 282 0.98 16.86 13.44
C PRO A 282 0.31 16.44 14.76
N GLY A 283 0.71 15.29 15.30
CA GLY A 283 0.17 14.75 16.54
C GLY A 283 -1.15 13.99 16.40
N GLN A 284 -1.76 13.98 15.22
CA GLN A 284 -2.92 13.13 14.94
C GLN A 284 -2.47 11.79 14.34
N GLY A 285 -3.42 10.83 14.34
CA GLY A 285 -3.19 9.49 13.82
C GLY A 285 -2.42 8.59 14.77
N ILE A 286 -2.03 7.42 14.26
CA ILE A 286 -1.33 6.40 15.03
C ILE A 286 0.17 6.72 15.07
N SER A 287 0.72 6.83 16.25
CA SER A 287 2.16 7.02 16.47
C SER A 287 2.74 5.88 17.29
N LEU A 288 3.76 5.21 16.76
CA LEU A 288 4.52 4.17 17.47
C LEU A 288 5.63 4.73 18.36
N ASN A 289 5.38 5.78 19.09
CA ASN A 289 6.41 6.41 19.92
C ASN A 289 7.69 6.72 19.12
N THR A 290 7.53 7.36 17.97
CA THR A 290 8.67 7.75 17.11
C THR A 290 9.53 8.86 17.76
N GLY A 291 9.23 9.24 18.99
CA GLY A 291 9.86 10.37 19.68
C GLY A 291 9.37 11.74 19.18
N GLN A 292 8.50 11.76 18.17
CA GLN A 292 7.96 12.97 17.58
C GLN A 292 6.67 13.35 18.31
N THR A 293 6.78 14.06 19.41
CA THR A 293 5.64 14.59 20.18
C THR A 293 5.35 16.06 19.88
N ALA A 294 6.23 16.74 19.14
CA ALA A 294 6.02 18.14 18.79
C ALA A 294 4.83 18.31 17.85
N THR A 295 3.92 19.19 18.24
CA THR A 295 2.75 19.61 17.42
C THR A 295 2.87 21.06 16.94
N THR A 296 3.89 21.78 17.39
CA THR A 296 4.17 23.18 17.04
C THR A 296 5.57 23.33 16.46
N GLY A 297 5.75 24.22 15.50
CA GLY A 297 7.02 24.41 14.79
C GLY A 297 7.37 23.27 13.84
N VAL A 298 6.42 22.38 13.58
CA VAL A 298 6.53 21.22 12.69
C VAL A 298 5.34 21.16 11.74
N GLN A 299 5.51 20.42 10.66
CA GLN A 299 4.45 20.13 9.69
C GLN A 299 4.53 18.66 9.26
N VAL A 300 3.40 18.08 8.90
CA VAL A 300 3.38 16.80 8.20
C VAL A 300 3.91 17.02 6.79
N ALA A 301 4.77 16.13 6.32
CA ALA A 301 5.33 16.18 4.99
C ALA A 301 4.24 15.95 3.93
N CYS A 302 4.29 16.73 2.87
CA CYS A 302 3.59 16.46 1.63
C CYS A 302 4.60 16.59 0.48
N VAL A 303 4.80 15.50 -0.25
CA VAL A 303 5.58 15.44 -1.48
C VAL A 303 4.66 14.93 -2.57
N ASN A 304 4.39 15.77 -3.58
CA ASN A 304 3.58 15.37 -4.73
C ASN A 304 4.37 14.44 -5.65
N PRO A 305 4.02 13.16 -5.81
CA PRO A 305 4.77 12.23 -6.68
C PRO A 305 4.78 12.68 -8.15
N ALA A 306 3.69 13.28 -8.63
CA ALA A 306 3.62 13.79 -9.99
C ALA A 306 4.45 15.07 -10.20
N ALA A 307 4.90 15.72 -9.12
CA ALA A 307 5.67 16.98 -9.18
C ALA A 307 6.60 17.11 -7.96
N LEU A 308 7.69 16.34 -7.91
CA LEU A 308 8.68 16.40 -6.81
C LEU A 308 9.26 17.82 -6.58
N GLY A 309 9.21 18.67 -7.59
CA GLY A 309 9.59 20.09 -7.48
C GLY A 309 8.53 21.00 -6.88
N GLY A 310 7.36 20.45 -6.52
CA GLY A 310 6.18 21.21 -6.07
C GLY A 310 5.30 21.67 -7.23
N GLY A 311 4.14 22.21 -6.88
CA GLY A 311 3.11 22.65 -7.82
C GLY A 311 2.08 21.59 -8.17
N THR A 312 1.18 21.95 -9.09
CA THR A 312 0.10 21.10 -9.58
C THR A 312 0.58 20.27 -10.76
N ALA A 313 0.23 18.98 -10.77
CA ALA A 313 0.47 18.10 -11.91
C ALA A 313 -0.69 17.11 -12.09
N ASP A 314 -0.83 16.59 -13.32
CA ASP A 314 -1.74 15.50 -13.63
C ASP A 314 -1.24 14.19 -12.98
N LEU A 315 -2.16 13.36 -12.49
CA LEU A 315 -1.84 12.07 -11.91
C LEU A 315 -1.93 10.94 -12.93
N GLU A 316 -1.02 9.98 -12.79
CA GLU A 316 -0.99 8.71 -13.53
C GLU A 316 -1.64 7.62 -12.67
N THR A 317 -2.98 7.54 -12.78
CA THR A 317 -3.83 6.72 -11.89
C THR A 317 -4.05 5.33 -12.45
N TYR A 318 -3.73 4.29 -11.66
CA TYR A 318 -3.91 2.88 -12.03
C TYR A 318 -4.78 2.12 -11.04
N TRP A 319 -5.66 1.25 -11.59
CA TRP A 319 -6.58 0.42 -10.82
C TRP A 319 -6.48 -1.05 -11.24
N PRO A 320 -6.45 -2.02 -10.31
CA PRO A 320 -6.63 -3.42 -10.64
C PRO A 320 -8.10 -3.68 -11.03
N VAL A 321 -8.33 -4.60 -11.97
CA VAL A 321 -9.67 -4.89 -12.52
C VAL A 321 -10.39 -5.98 -11.73
N GLU A 322 -9.69 -7.07 -11.41
CA GLU A 322 -10.30 -8.29 -10.85
C GLU A 322 -9.91 -8.56 -9.41
N THR A 323 -9.15 -7.69 -8.79
CA THR A 323 -8.70 -7.89 -7.41
C THR A 323 -9.82 -7.55 -6.44
N PRO A 324 -10.33 -8.49 -5.66
CA PRO A 324 -11.33 -8.21 -4.64
C PRO A 324 -10.65 -7.42 -3.50
N LEU A 325 -10.61 -6.11 -3.64
CA LEU A 325 -10.04 -5.23 -2.61
C LEU A 325 -10.79 -5.43 -1.27
N PRO A 326 -10.12 -5.27 -0.14
CA PRO A 326 -10.70 -5.46 1.20
C PRO A 326 -11.99 -4.66 1.40
N ILE A 327 -12.08 -3.50 0.76
CA ILE A 327 -13.27 -2.65 0.71
C ILE A 327 -13.69 -2.52 -0.75
N PRO A 328 -14.87 -3.03 -1.15
CA PRO A 328 -15.31 -3.04 -2.56
C PRO A 328 -15.31 -1.68 -3.27
N SER A 329 -15.43 -0.59 -2.50
CA SER A 329 -15.46 0.78 -3.05
C SER A 329 -14.07 1.41 -3.21
N MET A 330 -12.98 0.73 -2.87
CA MET A 330 -11.61 1.30 -2.97
C MET A 330 -11.23 1.61 -4.42
N ALA A 331 -11.62 0.77 -5.36
CA ALA A 331 -11.48 1.06 -6.78
C ALA A 331 -12.79 1.56 -7.37
N PRO A 332 -12.75 2.46 -8.36
CA PRO A 332 -13.94 2.83 -9.12
C PRO A 332 -14.45 1.61 -9.92
N PRO A 333 -15.76 1.55 -10.24
CA PRO A 333 -16.30 0.47 -11.06
C PRO A 333 -15.52 0.32 -12.37
N ALA A 334 -14.97 -0.88 -12.61
CA ALA A 334 -14.22 -1.16 -13.83
C ALA A 334 -15.16 -1.37 -15.02
N PRO A 335 -14.88 -0.80 -16.21
CA PRO A 335 -15.56 -1.20 -17.42
C PRO A 335 -15.15 -2.64 -17.80
N ALA A 336 -15.97 -3.32 -18.61
CA ALA A 336 -15.60 -4.65 -19.12
C ALA A 336 -14.35 -4.56 -19.99
N VAL A 337 -13.23 -5.09 -19.50
CA VAL A 337 -11.91 -5.16 -20.16
C VAL A 337 -11.30 -6.54 -19.91
N THR A 338 -10.28 -6.89 -20.70
CA THR A 338 -9.60 -8.20 -20.61
C THR A 338 -8.22 -8.11 -19.96
N THR A 339 -7.74 -6.90 -19.69
CA THR A 339 -6.46 -6.66 -19.02
C THR A 339 -6.64 -6.59 -17.50
N PRO A 340 -5.66 -7.03 -16.71
CA PRO A 340 -5.75 -6.94 -15.24
C PRO A 340 -5.67 -5.52 -14.70
N TRP A 341 -5.26 -4.54 -15.51
CA TRP A 341 -5.12 -3.16 -15.10
C TRP A 341 -5.88 -2.18 -15.97
N LEU A 342 -6.40 -1.13 -15.30
CA LEU A 342 -6.92 0.09 -15.91
C LEU A 342 -5.96 1.24 -15.65
N TYR A 343 -5.81 2.09 -16.64
CA TYR A 343 -5.10 3.35 -16.55
C TYR A 343 -6.01 4.50 -16.99
N TYR A 344 -6.15 5.49 -16.12
CA TYR A 344 -6.97 6.69 -16.38
C TYR A 344 -6.08 7.94 -16.45
N PRO A 345 -5.48 8.23 -17.63
CA PRO A 345 -4.57 9.35 -17.78
C PRO A 345 -5.26 10.67 -17.49
N ARG A 346 -4.59 11.53 -16.72
CA ARG A 346 -5.05 12.91 -16.43
C ARG A 346 -6.51 12.99 -15.97
N GLN A 347 -6.97 12.03 -15.18
CA GLN A 347 -8.29 12.08 -14.57
C GLN A 347 -8.32 13.00 -13.36
N TYR A 348 -7.20 13.10 -12.67
CA TYR A 348 -7.01 13.93 -11.49
C TYR A 348 -5.78 14.81 -11.65
N THR A 349 -5.80 15.96 -10.96
CA THR A 349 -4.62 16.74 -10.64
C THR A 349 -4.31 16.66 -9.16
N ALA A 350 -3.05 16.81 -8.80
CA ALA A 350 -2.61 16.85 -7.41
C ALA A 350 -1.70 18.05 -7.13
N THR A 351 -1.86 18.61 -5.93
CA THR A 351 -1.03 19.70 -5.41
C THR A 351 -0.83 19.48 -3.91
N CYS A 352 0.40 19.63 -3.40
CA CYS A 352 0.61 19.72 -1.96
C CYS A 352 0.12 21.06 -1.43
N GLU A 353 -0.81 21.00 -0.48
CA GLU A 353 -1.38 22.15 0.21
C GLU A 353 -1.00 22.14 1.69
N SER A 354 -0.91 23.32 2.28
CA SER A 354 -0.68 23.50 3.72
C SER A 354 -1.47 24.69 4.24
N ARG A 355 -2.35 24.45 5.22
CA ARG A 355 -3.20 25.47 5.81
C ARG A 355 -3.63 25.06 7.22
N ASP A 356 -3.65 26.02 8.14
CA ASP A 356 -4.15 25.87 9.52
C ASP A 356 -3.51 24.66 10.26
N GLY A 357 -2.23 24.38 10.01
CA GLY A 357 -1.48 23.28 10.61
C GLY A 357 -1.64 21.94 9.92
N ALA A 358 -2.55 21.80 8.97
CA ALA A 358 -2.67 20.62 8.11
C ALA A 358 -1.77 20.73 6.88
N SER A 359 -1.25 19.59 6.39
CA SER A 359 -0.55 19.47 5.10
C SER A 359 -1.02 18.20 4.42
N TRP A 360 -1.45 18.30 3.16
CA TRP A 360 -2.05 17.18 2.42
C TRP A 360 -1.76 17.27 0.93
N LEU A 361 -1.87 16.14 0.25
CA LEU A 361 -1.94 16.08 -1.21
C LEU A 361 -3.40 16.32 -1.62
N GLN A 362 -3.69 17.52 -2.10
CA GLN A 362 -5.02 17.83 -2.61
C GLN A 362 -5.20 17.18 -3.98
N VAL A 363 -6.11 16.21 -4.07
CA VAL A 363 -6.41 15.50 -5.31
C VAL A 363 -7.80 15.91 -5.80
N VAL A 364 -7.85 16.44 -7.02
CA VAL A 364 -9.07 16.99 -7.60
C VAL A 364 -9.33 16.37 -8.96
N PRO A 365 -10.56 15.86 -9.24
CA PRO A 365 -10.94 15.44 -10.57
C PRO A 365 -10.83 16.61 -11.57
N VAL A 366 -10.25 16.36 -12.74
CA VAL A 366 -10.13 17.40 -13.80
C VAL A 366 -11.50 17.84 -14.31
N GLY A 367 -12.50 16.96 -14.28
CA GLY A 367 -13.89 17.31 -14.60
C GLY A 367 -14.09 17.76 -16.05
N ALA A 368 -13.36 17.17 -17.01
CA ALA A 368 -13.49 17.50 -18.41
C ALA A 368 -14.94 17.23 -18.89
N THR A 369 -15.48 18.15 -19.66
CA THR A 369 -16.85 18.01 -20.23
C THR A 369 -16.94 16.70 -21.03
N GLY A 370 -17.90 15.85 -20.67
CA GLY A 370 -18.11 14.54 -21.31
C GLY A 370 -17.18 13.43 -20.77
N ASP A 371 -16.40 13.66 -19.73
CA ASP A 371 -15.65 12.59 -19.06
C ASP A 371 -16.62 11.65 -18.33
N THR A 372 -16.62 10.38 -18.75
CA THR A 372 -17.49 9.34 -18.18
C THR A 372 -16.75 8.37 -17.28
N ARG A 373 -15.45 8.60 -17.04
CA ARG A 373 -14.66 7.77 -16.13
C ARG A 373 -15.16 7.93 -14.70
N PRO A 374 -15.37 6.84 -13.96
CA PRO A 374 -15.84 6.93 -12.58
C PRO A 374 -14.76 7.56 -11.70
N VAL A 375 -15.17 8.44 -10.79
CA VAL A 375 -14.30 9.07 -9.80
C VAL A 375 -14.35 8.33 -8.45
N VAL A 376 -13.28 8.44 -7.67
CA VAL A 376 -13.22 7.92 -6.30
C VAL A 376 -14.02 8.79 -5.33
N ASN A 377 -14.40 8.21 -4.19
CA ASN A 377 -15.10 8.89 -3.12
C ASN A 377 -14.33 8.73 -1.80
N GLU A 378 -14.61 9.59 -0.83
CA GLU A 378 -14.15 9.47 0.56
C GLU A 378 -14.91 8.34 1.26
N ILE A 379 -14.36 7.13 1.28
CA ILE A 379 -15.04 5.91 1.72
C ILE A 379 -15.37 5.95 3.22
N ALA A 380 -14.43 6.39 4.05
CA ALA A 380 -14.60 6.48 5.51
C ALA A 380 -14.90 7.92 5.98
N GLY A 381 -15.33 8.79 5.07
CA GLY A 381 -15.69 10.17 5.35
C GLY A 381 -14.49 11.14 5.38
N PRO A 382 -14.77 12.43 5.68
CA PRO A 382 -13.81 13.53 5.51
C PRO A 382 -12.55 13.42 6.38
N THR A 383 -12.60 12.72 7.52
CA THR A 383 -11.44 12.53 8.40
C THR A 383 -10.41 11.55 7.82
N TRP A 384 -10.79 10.80 6.79
CA TRP A 384 -9.95 9.85 6.07
C TRP A 384 -9.57 10.32 4.67
N GLY A 385 -10.35 11.21 4.06
CA GLY A 385 -10.14 11.67 2.68
C GLY A 385 -10.10 10.50 1.68
N TYR A 386 -9.09 10.49 0.82
CA TYR A 386 -8.83 9.40 -0.13
C TYR A 386 -7.81 8.39 0.37
N HIS A 387 -7.66 8.24 1.69
CA HIS A 387 -6.65 7.39 2.30
C HIS A 387 -6.60 5.98 1.71
N PHE A 388 -7.75 5.35 1.47
CA PHE A 388 -7.79 3.99 0.89
C PHE A 388 -7.28 3.93 -0.54
N GLN A 389 -7.20 5.06 -1.25
CA GLN A 389 -6.78 5.18 -2.63
C GLN A 389 -5.42 5.87 -2.78
N ASP A 390 -4.75 6.27 -1.71
CA ASP A 390 -3.50 7.03 -1.73
C ASP A 390 -2.51 6.49 -2.77
N ILE A 391 -2.22 5.18 -2.73
CA ILE A 391 -1.28 4.56 -3.67
C ILE A 391 -1.84 4.54 -5.10
N ASN A 392 -3.08 4.12 -5.31
CA ASN A 392 -3.61 3.87 -6.65
C ASN A 392 -3.83 5.17 -7.44
N LEU A 393 -4.17 6.26 -6.76
CA LEU A 393 -4.28 7.59 -7.37
C LEU A 393 -2.97 8.05 -8.00
N THR A 394 -1.83 7.71 -7.40
CA THR A 394 -0.50 8.17 -7.79
C THR A 394 0.41 7.04 -8.27
N LEU A 395 -0.13 5.83 -8.53
CA LEU A 395 0.68 4.62 -8.72
C LEU A 395 1.64 4.72 -9.90
N GLY A 396 1.21 5.32 -11.01
CA GLY A 396 2.07 5.52 -12.16
C GLY A 396 3.22 6.49 -11.87
N ASP A 397 2.92 7.57 -11.15
CA ASP A 397 3.93 8.57 -10.73
C ASP A 397 4.96 7.95 -9.78
N LEU A 398 4.51 7.20 -8.78
CA LEU A 398 5.38 6.51 -7.83
C LEU A 398 6.31 5.49 -8.53
N VAL A 399 5.76 4.71 -9.47
CA VAL A 399 6.55 3.74 -10.25
C VAL A 399 7.58 4.47 -11.14
N ALA A 400 7.21 5.61 -11.74
CA ALA A 400 8.12 6.44 -12.51
C ALA A 400 9.21 7.06 -11.62
N ASP A 401 8.86 7.55 -10.43
CA ASP A 401 9.83 8.10 -9.48
C ASP A 401 10.85 7.05 -9.03
N VAL A 402 10.43 5.82 -8.76
CA VAL A 402 11.33 4.70 -8.45
C VAL A 402 12.29 4.44 -9.60
N HIS A 403 11.79 4.40 -10.83
CA HIS A 403 12.64 4.19 -12.02
C HIS A 403 13.63 5.34 -12.24
N HIS A 404 13.21 6.59 -12.03
CA HIS A 404 14.09 7.75 -12.12
C HIS A 404 15.10 7.81 -10.97
N ALA A 405 14.69 7.41 -9.76
CA ALA A 405 15.57 7.39 -8.60
C ALA A 405 16.74 6.41 -8.77
N GLU A 406 16.52 5.27 -9.44
CA GLU A 406 17.57 4.31 -9.79
C GLU A 406 18.69 4.98 -10.59
N SER A 407 18.34 5.72 -11.63
CA SER A 407 19.32 6.41 -12.48
C SER A 407 20.08 7.53 -11.74
N ALA A 408 19.50 8.08 -10.69
CA ALA A 408 20.10 9.11 -9.83
C ALA A 408 20.84 8.54 -8.62
N PHE A 409 20.67 7.24 -8.33
CA PHE A 409 21.27 6.58 -7.19
C PHE A 409 22.77 6.41 -7.39
N LYS A 410 23.56 6.90 -6.42
CA LYS A 410 25.04 6.89 -6.49
C LYS A 410 25.69 5.96 -5.47
N GLY A 411 24.91 5.24 -4.65
CA GLY A 411 25.38 4.27 -3.67
C GLY A 411 26.17 4.85 -2.50
#